data_771992fd4770cfe5a482d643b8e83147
#
_entry.id   771992fd4770cfe5a482d643b8e83147
#
_cell.length_a   1.000
_cell.length_b   1.000
_cell.length_c   1.000
_cell.angle_alpha   90.00
_cell.angle_beta   90.00
_cell.angle_gamma   90.00
#
_symmetry.space_group_name_H-M   'P 1'
#
loop_
_entity.id
_entity.type
_entity.pdbx_description
1 polymer ?
#
loop_
_entity_poly.entity_id
_entity_poly.type
_entity_poly.pdbx_seq_one_letter_code
_entity_poly.pdbx_strand_id
1 'polypeptide(L)'
;MRQRRANSVGDRLLMILTGLFLYAPIIILIVFSFNAGNSSSVWKGFSLHWYQQLFQNRLIMHSVYITLLVSLLATVIATIAGTFAAIGFYGMRRKARNSLMAVNNIPMMNADIVTGVSLCLLFVVFFNGWGAFAGWVNSWQSAIVLPERLTMGFGTLLIAHICFNIPYVILSVGPKLRQMDRNLVDAAQDLGCTWMQAFWKVIIPEIKPGIVSGALTAFTMSIDDFIISYFTAGTSASTLAMTIYGMTKKRVSPEINAISTLLFVTVILLLAIINIRENHVQHHAQHHHREGAAANAPAPRRRDNGVWKKVTAGVLACVLVAVLIFTGSAARSDRVVNVCSWGEYIDEALITEFEERTGIRVNYQTAESNEALYSLIKMGGADFDVIVPSDYMIGRLIEEDMLAELDYSAIPNYDLIDDQYKSLSFDPENKYTVPYTWGTVGIIYNTTMVDEPITSWGAMFDEKYAGQVLMINNSRDALMVALCYLGYDINTTDEAQLE
;
A
#
# COMPACT_ATOMS: atom_id res chain seq x y z
N MET A 1 -31.66 9.73 -31.84
CA MET A 1 -30.83 8.57 -32.04
C MET A 1 -31.43 7.38 -31.29
N ARG A 2 -31.93 6.36 -32.02
CA ARG A 2 -32.52 5.15 -31.43
C ARG A 2 -31.42 4.39 -30.65
N GLN A 3 -31.59 4.24 -29.35
CA GLN A 3 -30.84 3.26 -28.56
C GLN A 3 -31.04 1.88 -29.20
N ARG A 4 -30.00 1.37 -29.88
CA ARG A 4 -29.95 -0.03 -30.25
C ARG A 4 -29.96 -0.82 -28.93
N ARG A 5 -31.07 -1.50 -28.64
CA ARG A 5 -31.11 -2.52 -27.59
C ARG A 5 -30.02 -3.53 -27.88
N ALA A 6 -28.99 -3.56 -27.01
CA ALA A 6 -28.01 -4.62 -26.98
C ALA A 6 -28.72 -5.91 -26.59
N ASN A 7 -29.29 -6.62 -27.57
CA ASN A 7 -30.07 -7.83 -27.37
C ASN A 7 -29.61 -8.96 -28.28
N SER A 8 -28.42 -8.88 -28.86
CA SER A 8 -27.86 -10.04 -29.56
C SER A 8 -27.29 -11.03 -28.52
N VAL A 9 -27.54 -12.32 -28.73
CA VAL A 9 -26.93 -13.38 -27.91
C VAL A 9 -25.40 -13.23 -27.89
N GLY A 10 -24.81 -12.71 -28.99
CA GLY A 10 -23.41 -12.43 -29.12
C GLY A 10 -22.92 -11.37 -28.12
N ASP A 11 -23.67 -10.27 -27.92
CA ASP A 11 -23.27 -9.20 -26.96
C ASP A 11 -23.27 -9.71 -25.52
N ARG A 12 -24.23 -10.57 -25.18
CA ARG A 12 -24.30 -11.20 -23.84
C ARG A 12 -23.17 -12.20 -23.65
N LEU A 13 -22.88 -13.01 -24.67
CA LEU A 13 -21.78 -13.98 -24.63
C LEU A 13 -20.45 -13.26 -24.48
N LEU A 14 -20.23 -12.18 -25.23
CA LEU A 14 -19.01 -11.37 -25.12
C LEU A 14 -18.84 -10.76 -23.72
N MET A 15 -19.92 -10.20 -23.15
CA MET A 15 -19.87 -9.65 -21.77
C MET A 15 -19.57 -10.73 -20.73
N ILE A 16 -20.16 -11.93 -20.86
CA ILE A 16 -19.90 -13.06 -19.94
C ILE A 16 -18.46 -13.54 -20.09
N LEU A 17 -17.95 -13.70 -21.33
CA LEU A 17 -16.59 -14.11 -21.60
C LEU A 17 -15.57 -13.10 -21.08
N THR A 18 -15.80 -11.81 -21.31
CA THR A 18 -14.95 -10.75 -20.78
C THR A 18 -14.96 -10.72 -19.25
N GLY A 19 -16.15 -10.86 -18.65
CA GLY A 19 -16.28 -10.96 -17.20
C GLY A 19 -15.55 -12.19 -16.65
N LEU A 20 -15.75 -13.35 -17.24
CA LEU A 20 -15.07 -14.58 -16.83
C LEU A 20 -13.54 -14.42 -16.92
N PHE A 21 -13.04 -13.89 -18.02
CA PHE A 21 -11.59 -13.67 -18.22
C PHE A 21 -10.99 -12.72 -17.18
N LEU A 22 -11.69 -11.62 -16.86
CA LEU A 22 -11.21 -10.64 -15.87
C LEU A 22 -11.26 -11.17 -14.43
N TYR A 23 -12.30 -11.93 -14.08
CA TYR A 23 -12.48 -12.40 -12.71
C TYR A 23 -11.95 -13.81 -12.46
N ALA A 24 -11.61 -14.60 -13.49
CA ALA A 24 -11.08 -15.96 -13.34
C ALA A 24 -9.84 -16.04 -12.41
N PRO A 25 -8.82 -15.17 -12.52
CA PRO A 25 -7.68 -15.19 -11.62
C PRO A 25 -8.10 -14.97 -10.15
N ILE A 26 -9.03 -14.06 -9.90
CA ILE A 26 -9.53 -13.73 -8.56
C ILE A 26 -10.35 -14.92 -8.01
N ILE A 27 -11.18 -15.54 -8.83
CA ILE A 27 -11.95 -16.72 -8.42
C ILE A 27 -11.01 -17.88 -8.07
N ILE A 28 -9.96 -18.10 -8.86
CA ILE A 28 -8.93 -19.11 -8.57
C ILE A 28 -8.26 -18.81 -7.23
N LEU A 29 -7.85 -17.58 -6.99
CA LEU A 29 -7.24 -17.15 -5.73
C LEU A 29 -8.19 -17.42 -4.54
N ILE A 30 -9.48 -17.07 -4.68
CA ILE A 30 -10.50 -17.34 -3.65
C ILE A 30 -10.63 -18.84 -3.39
N VAL A 31 -10.70 -19.66 -4.44
CA VAL A 31 -10.80 -21.11 -4.28
C VAL A 31 -9.56 -21.66 -3.58
N PHE A 32 -8.36 -21.27 -4.02
CA PHE A 32 -7.12 -21.75 -3.41
C PHE A 32 -6.84 -21.21 -2.01
N SER A 33 -7.54 -20.15 -1.57
CA SER A 33 -7.48 -19.70 -0.17
C SER A 33 -8.05 -20.72 0.82
N PHE A 34 -8.89 -21.65 0.35
CA PHE A 34 -9.44 -22.75 1.13
C PHE A 34 -8.70 -24.07 0.92
N ASN A 35 -7.57 -24.08 0.21
CA ASN A 35 -6.80 -25.31 -0.04
C ASN A 35 -6.06 -25.77 1.23
N ALA A 36 -6.15 -27.04 1.58
CA ALA A 36 -5.45 -27.63 2.72
C ALA A 36 -3.93 -27.79 2.51
N GLY A 37 -3.46 -27.68 1.26
CA GLY A 37 -2.04 -27.84 0.90
C GLY A 37 -1.30 -26.51 0.81
N ASN A 38 0.04 -26.56 0.93
CA ASN A 38 0.94 -25.40 0.81
C ASN A 38 1.17 -24.95 -0.65
N SER A 39 0.49 -25.52 -1.61
CA SER A 39 0.64 -25.20 -3.04
C SER A 39 -0.52 -24.38 -3.54
N SER A 40 -0.24 -23.32 -4.29
CA SER A 40 -1.24 -22.51 -4.97
C SER A 40 -1.74 -23.12 -6.30
N SER A 41 -1.21 -24.31 -6.69
CA SER A 41 -1.52 -24.94 -7.96
C SER A 41 -2.12 -26.36 -7.83
N VAL A 42 -1.97 -27.01 -6.68
CA VAL A 42 -2.46 -28.37 -6.43
C VAL A 42 -3.49 -28.36 -5.32
N TRP A 43 -4.72 -28.75 -5.63
CA TRP A 43 -5.81 -28.86 -4.66
C TRP A 43 -5.66 -30.13 -3.81
N LYS A 44 -5.53 -29.98 -2.47
CA LYS A 44 -5.40 -31.08 -1.50
C LYS A 44 -6.61 -31.24 -0.57
N GLY A 45 -7.67 -30.49 -0.79
CA GLY A 45 -8.88 -30.55 0.03
C GLY A 45 -9.27 -29.19 0.62
N PHE A 46 -10.43 -29.12 1.24
CA PHE A 46 -10.95 -27.90 1.87
C PHE A 46 -10.42 -27.74 3.28
N SER A 47 -9.93 -26.56 3.64
CA SER A 47 -9.48 -26.21 4.98
C SER A 47 -9.64 -24.72 5.25
N LEU A 48 -9.89 -24.34 6.50
CA LEU A 48 -9.87 -22.97 7.02
C LEU A 48 -8.57 -22.66 7.78
N HIS A 49 -7.59 -23.56 7.72
CA HIS A 49 -6.34 -23.45 8.46
C HIS A 49 -5.63 -22.11 8.20
N TRP A 50 -5.53 -21.70 6.92
CA TRP A 50 -4.86 -20.46 6.54
C TRP A 50 -5.53 -19.21 7.10
N TYR A 51 -6.84 -19.19 7.22
CA TYR A 51 -7.57 -18.10 7.88
C TYR A 51 -7.29 -18.06 9.36
N GLN A 52 -7.17 -19.21 10.04
CA GLN A 52 -6.81 -19.24 11.45
C GLN A 52 -5.38 -18.76 11.68
N GLN A 53 -4.43 -19.23 10.87
CA GLN A 53 -3.04 -18.81 10.91
C GLN A 53 -2.90 -17.31 10.62
N LEU A 54 -3.62 -16.80 9.62
CA LEU A 54 -3.66 -15.37 9.27
C LEU A 54 -3.97 -14.48 10.49
N PHE A 55 -5.00 -14.84 11.27
CA PHE A 55 -5.38 -14.08 12.47
C PHE A 55 -4.37 -14.19 13.62
N GLN A 56 -3.51 -15.19 13.59
CA GLN A 56 -2.41 -15.36 14.54
C GLN A 56 -1.14 -14.65 14.09
N ASN A 57 -1.00 -14.37 12.78
CA ASN A 57 0.14 -13.69 12.20
C ASN A 57 0.15 -12.20 12.59
N ARG A 58 1.06 -11.85 13.50
CA ARG A 58 1.15 -10.52 14.11
C ARG A 58 1.53 -9.45 13.11
N LEU A 59 2.44 -9.76 12.16
CA LEU A 59 2.90 -8.80 11.15
C LEU A 59 1.75 -8.42 10.20
N ILE A 60 1.01 -9.42 9.72
CA ILE A 60 -0.14 -9.19 8.84
C ILE A 60 -1.22 -8.40 9.57
N MET A 61 -1.55 -8.78 10.81
CA MET A 61 -2.59 -8.09 11.58
C MET A 61 -2.22 -6.66 11.91
N HIS A 62 -0.95 -6.38 12.19
CA HIS A 62 -0.45 -5.02 12.39
C HIS A 62 -0.57 -4.20 11.11
N SER A 63 -0.21 -4.77 9.96
CA SER A 63 -0.31 -4.11 8.66
C SER A 63 -1.77 -3.83 8.26
N VAL A 64 -2.70 -4.75 8.56
CA VAL A 64 -4.15 -4.53 8.40
C VAL A 64 -4.61 -3.34 9.25
N TYR A 65 -4.20 -3.30 10.51
CA TYR A 65 -4.53 -2.19 11.42
C TYR A 65 -4.04 -0.84 10.89
N ILE A 66 -2.75 -0.74 10.51
CA ILE A 66 -2.16 0.48 9.95
C ILE A 66 -2.91 0.92 8.70
N THR A 67 -3.17 -0.01 7.77
CA THR A 67 -3.91 0.28 6.53
C THR A 67 -5.30 0.83 6.80
N LEU A 68 -6.07 0.18 7.66
CA LEU A 68 -7.43 0.64 7.99
C LEU A 68 -7.41 1.98 8.70
N LEU A 69 -6.49 2.20 9.62
CA LEU A 69 -6.37 3.45 10.36
C LEU A 69 -5.99 4.61 9.45
N VAL A 70 -4.94 4.44 8.62
CA VAL A 70 -4.51 5.46 7.65
C VAL A 70 -5.60 5.75 6.64
N SER A 71 -6.18 4.71 6.04
CA SER A 71 -7.24 4.86 5.02
C SER A 71 -8.48 5.58 5.57
N LEU A 72 -8.89 5.26 6.80
CA LEU A 72 -10.02 5.92 7.43
C LEU A 72 -9.73 7.39 7.75
N LEU A 73 -8.61 7.67 8.41
CA LEU A 73 -8.21 9.03 8.77
C LEU A 73 -7.98 9.89 7.53
N ALA A 74 -7.23 9.37 6.55
CA ALA A 74 -6.97 10.08 5.30
C ALA A 74 -8.28 10.37 4.55
N THR A 75 -9.19 9.40 4.48
CA THR A 75 -10.51 9.60 3.85
C THR A 75 -11.32 10.68 4.52
N VAL A 76 -11.41 10.69 5.85
CA VAL A 76 -12.19 11.70 6.57
C VAL A 76 -11.60 13.09 6.33
N ILE A 77 -10.29 13.24 6.51
CA ILE A 77 -9.61 14.53 6.34
C ILE A 77 -9.67 15.01 4.89
N ALA A 78 -9.37 14.11 3.92
CA ALA A 78 -9.43 14.44 2.50
C ALA A 78 -10.85 14.77 2.03
N THR A 79 -11.88 14.09 2.57
CA THR A 79 -13.28 14.39 2.25
C THR A 79 -13.68 15.76 2.73
N ILE A 80 -13.30 16.14 3.94
CA ILE A 80 -13.56 17.48 4.47
C ILE A 80 -12.83 18.52 3.63
N ALA A 81 -11.51 18.39 3.47
CA ALA A 81 -10.68 19.34 2.74
C ALA A 81 -11.09 19.45 1.26
N GLY A 82 -11.30 18.31 0.59
CA GLY A 82 -11.69 18.25 -0.81
C GLY A 82 -13.09 18.81 -1.07
N THR A 83 -14.03 18.61 -0.13
CA THR A 83 -15.37 19.20 -0.24
C THR A 83 -15.30 20.72 -0.13
N PHE A 84 -14.58 21.26 0.84
CA PHE A 84 -14.38 22.70 0.96
C PHE A 84 -13.64 23.28 -0.24
N ALA A 85 -12.61 22.59 -0.74
CA ALA A 85 -11.89 23.00 -1.95
C ALA A 85 -12.80 23.00 -3.17
N ALA A 86 -13.65 21.98 -3.37
CA ALA A 86 -14.60 21.91 -4.47
C ALA A 86 -15.62 23.08 -4.43
N ILE A 87 -16.12 23.43 -3.25
CA ILE A 87 -17.03 24.56 -3.06
C ILE A 87 -16.29 25.87 -3.35
N GLY A 88 -15.04 26.02 -2.87
CA GLY A 88 -14.21 27.18 -3.19
C GLY A 88 -13.97 27.34 -4.69
N PHE A 89 -13.65 26.26 -5.39
CA PHE A 89 -13.46 26.26 -6.86
C PHE A 89 -14.74 26.62 -7.61
N TYR A 90 -15.91 26.22 -7.10
CA TYR A 90 -17.20 26.57 -7.70
C TYR A 90 -17.46 28.07 -7.70
N GLY A 91 -17.07 28.78 -6.64
CA GLY A 91 -17.20 30.24 -6.52
C GLY A 91 -16.16 31.05 -7.29
N MET A 92 -15.09 30.43 -7.80
CA MET A 92 -13.98 31.13 -8.47
C MET A 92 -14.29 31.53 -9.92
N ARG A 93 -13.59 32.57 -10.41
CA ARG A 93 -13.60 32.95 -11.82
C ARG A 93 -13.07 31.81 -12.70
N ARG A 94 -13.64 31.63 -13.88
CA ARG A 94 -13.38 30.49 -14.80
C ARG A 94 -11.88 30.22 -15.05
N LYS A 95 -11.08 31.31 -15.25
CA LYS A 95 -9.62 31.15 -15.47
C LYS A 95 -8.91 30.60 -14.28
N ALA A 96 -9.10 31.18 -13.07
CA ALA A 96 -8.47 30.72 -11.84
C ALA A 96 -8.89 29.27 -11.49
N ARG A 97 -10.18 28.98 -11.62
CA ARG A 97 -10.70 27.63 -11.42
C ARG A 97 -10.04 26.61 -12.35
N ASN A 98 -9.92 26.89 -13.64
CA ASN A 98 -9.33 25.96 -14.60
C ASN A 98 -7.84 25.73 -14.30
N SER A 99 -7.08 26.77 -13.93
CA SER A 99 -5.67 26.61 -13.54
C SER A 99 -5.52 25.77 -12.27
N LEU A 100 -6.32 26.04 -11.24
CA LEU A 100 -6.27 25.25 -10.00
C LEU A 100 -6.74 23.80 -10.20
N MET A 101 -7.75 23.58 -11.03
CA MET A 101 -8.19 22.22 -11.39
C MET A 101 -7.11 21.48 -12.21
N ALA A 102 -6.36 22.17 -13.06
CA ALA A 102 -5.22 21.56 -13.76
C ALA A 102 -4.14 21.11 -12.76
N VAL A 103 -3.78 21.96 -11.79
CA VAL A 103 -2.83 21.62 -10.73
C VAL A 103 -3.37 20.47 -9.87
N ASN A 104 -4.65 20.50 -9.50
CA ASN A 104 -5.29 19.42 -8.72
C ASN A 104 -5.22 18.07 -9.42
N ASN A 105 -5.28 18.05 -10.74
CA ASN A 105 -5.30 16.80 -11.49
C ASN A 105 -3.88 16.23 -11.74
N ILE A 106 -2.81 16.99 -11.48
CA ILE A 106 -1.43 16.52 -11.68
C ILE A 106 -1.16 15.20 -10.96
N PRO A 107 -1.45 15.04 -9.65
CA PRO A 107 -1.18 13.77 -8.95
C PRO A 107 -1.92 12.56 -9.54
N MET A 108 -3.10 12.77 -10.12
CA MET A 108 -3.89 11.70 -10.73
C MET A 108 -3.41 11.28 -12.12
N MET A 109 -2.73 12.19 -12.84
CA MET A 109 -2.23 11.94 -14.19
C MET A 109 -0.77 11.47 -14.18
N ASN A 110 -0.10 11.68 -13.08
CA ASN A 110 1.29 11.28 -12.89
C ASN A 110 1.39 9.81 -12.49
N ALA A 111 2.50 9.16 -12.79
CA ALA A 111 2.74 7.81 -12.30
C ALA A 111 2.91 7.83 -10.77
N ASP A 112 2.31 6.87 -10.08
CA ASP A 112 2.31 6.79 -8.61
C ASP A 112 3.72 6.77 -8.03
N ILE A 113 4.67 6.14 -8.73
CA ILE A 113 6.08 6.10 -8.33
C ILE A 113 6.71 7.51 -8.32
N VAL A 114 6.39 8.35 -9.31
CA VAL A 114 6.92 9.73 -9.36
C VAL A 114 6.32 10.56 -8.23
N THR A 115 5.04 10.37 -7.95
CA THR A 115 4.35 11.03 -6.83
C THR A 115 4.93 10.58 -5.49
N GLY A 116 5.12 9.26 -5.29
CA GLY A 116 5.70 8.68 -4.07
C GLY A 116 7.12 9.18 -3.80
N VAL A 117 8.00 9.11 -4.81
CA VAL A 117 9.39 9.62 -4.71
C VAL A 117 9.41 11.13 -4.44
N SER A 118 8.57 11.91 -5.12
CA SER A 118 8.51 13.36 -4.90
C SER A 118 8.08 13.72 -3.49
N LEU A 119 7.09 13.01 -2.93
CA LEU A 119 6.64 13.20 -1.54
C LEU A 119 7.73 12.78 -0.56
N CYS A 120 8.42 11.67 -0.80
CA CYS A 120 9.57 11.23 0.00
C CYS A 120 10.63 12.32 0.08
N LEU A 121 11.09 12.83 -1.08
CA LEU A 121 12.08 13.90 -1.14
C LEU A 121 11.59 15.18 -0.46
N LEU A 122 10.32 15.53 -0.62
CA LEU A 122 9.73 16.68 0.05
C LEU A 122 9.80 16.55 1.58
N PHE A 123 9.46 15.36 2.11
CA PHE A 123 9.56 15.11 3.55
C PHE A 123 11.00 15.15 4.04
N VAL A 124 11.95 14.57 3.31
CA VAL A 124 13.38 14.61 3.66
C VAL A 124 13.88 16.07 3.73
N VAL A 125 13.59 16.88 2.71
CA VAL A 125 13.96 18.30 2.71
C VAL A 125 13.30 19.05 3.85
N PHE A 126 12.03 18.78 4.12
CA PHE A 126 11.31 19.39 5.24
C PHE A 126 11.92 19.01 6.58
N PHE A 127 12.26 17.74 6.81
CA PHE A 127 12.85 17.27 8.07
C PHE A 127 14.25 17.82 8.29
N ASN A 128 15.07 17.90 7.25
CA ASN A 128 16.39 18.54 7.33
C ASN A 128 16.27 20.03 7.68
N GLY A 129 15.33 20.74 7.04
CA GLY A 129 15.02 22.14 7.36
C GLY A 129 14.51 22.32 8.80
N TRP A 130 13.63 21.38 9.22
CA TRP A 130 13.13 21.38 10.60
C TRP A 130 14.25 21.14 11.61
N GLY A 131 15.14 20.17 11.38
CA GLY A 131 16.27 19.88 12.26
C GLY A 131 17.19 21.11 12.46
N ALA A 132 17.50 21.81 11.37
CA ALA A 132 18.26 23.06 11.42
C ALA A 132 17.51 24.15 12.23
N PHE A 133 16.20 24.29 12.01
CA PHE A 133 15.36 25.23 12.75
C PHE A 133 15.24 24.84 14.23
N ALA A 134 15.00 23.59 14.55
CA ALA A 134 14.89 23.10 15.92
C ALA A 134 16.22 23.28 16.69
N GLY A 135 17.36 22.94 16.06
CA GLY A 135 18.70 23.20 16.64
C GLY A 135 18.94 24.67 16.91
N TRP A 136 18.52 25.55 15.98
CA TRP A 136 18.61 27.01 16.20
C TRP A 136 17.73 27.46 17.36
N VAL A 137 16.46 27.01 17.46
CA VAL A 137 15.56 27.33 18.56
C VAL A 137 16.11 26.81 19.90
N ASN A 138 16.54 25.54 19.92
CA ASN A 138 17.08 24.91 21.12
C ASN A 138 18.36 25.63 21.66
N SER A 139 19.15 26.24 20.75
CA SER A 139 20.32 27.05 21.14
C SER A 139 19.95 28.35 21.80
N TRP A 140 18.74 28.85 21.59
CA TRP A 140 18.29 30.16 22.14
C TRP A 140 17.48 30.03 23.42
N GLN A 141 16.82 28.90 23.66
CA GLN A 141 15.87 28.80 24.78
C GLN A 141 15.84 27.40 25.40
N SER A 142 16.08 27.36 26.70
CA SER A 142 16.13 26.11 27.46
C SER A 142 14.79 25.59 28.00
N ALA A 143 13.69 26.34 27.78
CA ALA A 143 12.38 25.99 28.36
C ALA A 143 11.52 25.04 27.48
N ILE A 144 11.74 25.02 26.16
CA ILE A 144 11.05 24.15 25.22
C ILE A 144 12.09 23.50 24.30
N VAL A 145 12.35 22.22 24.49
CA VAL A 145 13.25 21.45 23.63
C VAL A 145 12.42 20.87 22.47
N LEU A 146 12.69 21.36 21.27
CA LEU A 146 12.08 20.79 20.04
C LEU A 146 12.84 19.54 19.59
N PRO A 147 12.16 18.51 19.11
CA PRO A 147 12.84 17.34 18.54
C PRO A 147 13.61 17.77 17.29
N GLU A 148 14.92 17.56 17.28
CA GLU A 148 15.78 17.93 16.15
C GLU A 148 15.69 16.95 14.99
N ARG A 149 15.31 15.70 15.27
CA ARG A 149 15.13 14.66 14.26
C ARG A 149 13.67 14.30 14.14
N LEU A 150 13.12 14.47 12.95
CA LEU A 150 11.83 13.92 12.54
C LEU A 150 12.12 12.79 11.58
N THR A 151 11.48 11.66 11.79
CA THR A 151 11.59 10.46 10.94
C THR A 151 10.31 10.21 10.17
N MET A 152 10.42 9.58 9.03
CA MET A 152 9.24 9.11 8.29
C MET A 152 8.53 8.00 9.08
N GLY A 153 7.21 7.95 8.94
CA GLY A 153 6.39 6.98 9.64
C GLY A 153 4.91 7.19 9.38
N PHE A 154 4.09 6.86 10.36
CA PHE A 154 2.64 6.99 10.28
C PHE A 154 2.17 8.40 9.88
N GLY A 155 2.82 9.46 10.37
CA GLY A 155 2.45 10.86 10.07
C GLY A 155 2.67 11.22 8.60
N THR A 156 3.83 10.88 8.03
CA THR A 156 4.16 11.12 6.62
C THR A 156 3.28 10.29 5.70
N LEU A 157 3.04 9.02 6.05
CA LEU A 157 2.12 8.15 5.35
C LEU A 157 0.70 8.74 5.32
N LEU A 158 0.20 9.21 6.46
CA LEU A 158 -1.12 9.83 6.55
C LEU A 158 -1.23 11.10 5.68
N ILE A 159 -0.23 11.98 5.74
CA ILE A 159 -0.21 13.22 4.95
C ILE A 159 -0.17 12.88 3.45
N ALA A 160 0.64 11.91 3.04
CA ALA A 160 0.72 11.47 1.66
C ALA A 160 -0.63 10.96 1.14
N HIS A 161 -1.32 10.12 1.92
CA HIS A 161 -2.65 9.62 1.58
C HIS A 161 -3.71 10.73 1.53
N ILE A 162 -3.64 11.72 2.42
CA ILE A 162 -4.53 12.90 2.36
C ILE A 162 -4.31 13.67 1.07
N CYS A 163 -3.06 14.00 0.74
CA CYS A 163 -2.71 14.76 -0.46
C CYS A 163 -3.16 14.05 -1.75
N PHE A 164 -2.96 12.75 -1.81
CA PHE A 164 -3.36 11.91 -2.94
C PHE A 164 -4.88 11.80 -3.07
N ASN A 165 -5.63 11.74 -1.97
CA ASN A 165 -7.08 11.54 -1.96
C ASN A 165 -7.88 12.82 -2.25
N ILE A 166 -7.38 14.01 -1.93
CA ILE A 166 -8.08 15.28 -2.13
C ILE A 166 -8.59 15.47 -3.57
N PRO A 167 -7.79 15.23 -4.63
CA PRO A 167 -8.22 15.34 -6.01
C PRO A 167 -9.45 14.50 -6.36
N TYR A 168 -9.51 13.26 -5.88
CA TYR A 168 -10.64 12.35 -6.13
C TYR A 168 -11.94 12.85 -5.50
N VAL A 169 -11.85 13.41 -4.29
CA VAL A 169 -13.00 14.03 -3.63
C VAL A 169 -13.49 15.26 -4.40
N ILE A 170 -12.58 16.13 -4.82
CA ILE A 170 -12.92 17.33 -5.60
C ILE A 170 -13.62 16.95 -6.90
N LEU A 171 -13.13 15.93 -7.61
CA LEU A 171 -13.72 15.44 -8.85
C LEU A 171 -15.08 14.79 -8.66
N SER A 172 -15.34 14.19 -7.50
CA SER A 172 -16.63 13.58 -7.18
C SER A 172 -17.68 14.61 -6.76
N VAL A 173 -17.27 15.63 -5.99
CA VAL A 173 -18.15 16.69 -5.50
C VAL A 173 -18.45 17.75 -6.55
N GLY A 174 -17.45 18.12 -7.39
CA GLY A 174 -17.55 19.19 -8.37
C GLY A 174 -18.74 19.06 -9.36
N PRO A 175 -19.01 17.90 -9.96
CA PRO A 175 -20.18 17.71 -10.82
C PRO A 175 -21.52 17.93 -10.10
N LYS A 176 -21.63 17.54 -8.83
CA LYS A 176 -22.84 17.74 -8.05
C LYS A 176 -23.11 19.21 -7.76
N LEU A 177 -22.06 19.97 -7.45
CA LEU A 177 -22.15 21.44 -7.33
C LEU A 177 -22.60 22.12 -8.64
N ARG A 178 -22.16 21.62 -9.79
CA ARG A 178 -22.58 22.17 -11.09
C ARG A 178 -24.02 21.81 -11.48
N GLN A 179 -24.52 20.68 -10.99
CA GLN A 179 -25.89 20.23 -11.22
C GLN A 179 -26.90 20.89 -10.28
N MET A 180 -26.45 21.48 -9.17
CA MET A 180 -27.28 22.19 -8.21
C MET A 180 -27.87 23.46 -8.84
N ASP A 181 -29.16 23.69 -8.66
CA ASP A 181 -29.81 24.94 -9.06
C ASP A 181 -29.32 26.10 -8.16
N ARG A 182 -28.75 27.12 -8.78
CA ARG A 182 -28.24 28.31 -8.07
C ARG A 182 -29.33 29.07 -7.34
N ASN A 183 -30.55 29.09 -7.89
CA ASN A 183 -31.67 29.78 -7.29
C ASN A 183 -32.08 29.20 -5.92
N LEU A 184 -31.70 27.96 -5.60
CA LEU A 184 -31.99 27.35 -4.28
C LEU A 184 -31.32 28.09 -3.11
N VAL A 185 -30.11 28.59 -3.35
CA VAL A 185 -29.37 29.35 -2.32
C VAL A 185 -29.98 30.73 -2.14
N ASP A 186 -30.31 31.40 -3.26
CA ASP A 186 -30.92 32.73 -3.28
C ASP A 186 -32.32 32.67 -2.63
N ALA A 187 -33.16 31.67 -2.99
CA ALA A 187 -34.47 31.46 -2.38
C ALA A 187 -34.38 31.16 -0.86
N ALA A 188 -33.34 30.43 -0.40
CA ALA A 188 -33.14 30.22 1.02
C ALA A 188 -32.79 31.50 1.77
N GLN A 189 -32.01 32.39 1.14
CA GLN A 189 -31.68 33.70 1.70
C GLN A 189 -32.88 34.63 1.71
N ASP A 190 -33.72 34.65 0.68
CA ASP A 190 -34.97 35.40 0.62
C ASP A 190 -35.96 34.98 1.73
N LEU A 191 -35.89 33.69 2.12
CA LEU A 191 -36.65 33.15 3.26
C LEU A 191 -36.00 33.45 4.63
N GLY A 192 -34.97 34.32 4.67
CA GLY A 192 -34.29 34.77 5.90
C GLY A 192 -33.17 33.87 6.39
N CYS A 193 -32.71 32.88 5.61
CA CYS A 193 -31.53 32.12 5.98
C CYS A 193 -30.25 32.94 5.84
N THR A 194 -29.36 32.86 6.84
CA THR A 194 -28.00 33.37 6.68
C THR A 194 -27.22 32.48 5.71
N TRP A 195 -26.14 32.99 5.12
CA TRP A 195 -25.29 32.21 4.21
C TRP A 195 -24.81 30.89 4.84
N MET A 196 -24.44 30.91 6.11
CA MET A 196 -24.02 29.71 6.83
C MET A 196 -25.17 28.69 7.00
N GLN A 197 -26.40 29.18 7.21
CA GLN A 197 -27.58 28.33 7.27
C GLN A 197 -27.90 27.72 5.90
N ALA A 198 -27.80 28.50 4.82
CA ALA A 198 -28.00 28.03 3.45
C ALA A 198 -26.91 26.98 3.09
N PHE A 199 -25.67 27.20 3.49
CA PHE A 199 -24.58 26.24 3.33
C PHE A 199 -24.90 24.86 3.95
N TRP A 200 -25.26 24.84 5.23
CA TRP A 200 -25.50 23.58 5.95
C TRP A 200 -26.85 22.93 5.62
N LYS A 201 -27.92 23.73 5.33
CA LYS A 201 -29.26 23.22 5.12
C LYS A 201 -29.61 22.99 3.66
N VAL A 202 -28.93 23.65 2.71
CA VAL A 202 -29.19 23.56 1.26
C VAL A 202 -28.01 22.94 0.53
N ILE A 203 -26.81 23.57 0.56
CA ILE A 203 -25.68 23.15 -0.24
C ILE A 203 -25.19 21.75 0.17
N ILE A 204 -24.86 21.55 1.43
CA ILE A 204 -24.30 20.24 1.90
C ILE A 204 -25.26 19.07 1.68
N PRO A 205 -26.58 19.16 1.96
CA PRO A 205 -27.50 18.09 1.64
C PRO A 205 -27.63 17.77 0.15
N GLU A 206 -27.56 18.80 -0.72
CA GLU A 206 -27.66 18.62 -2.16
C GLU A 206 -26.45 17.93 -2.77
N ILE A 207 -25.23 18.29 -2.31
CA ILE A 207 -24.00 17.67 -2.78
C ILE A 207 -23.63 16.39 -2.02
N LYS A 208 -24.39 15.98 -1.00
CA LYS A 208 -24.13 14.79 -0.18
C LYS A 208 -23.85 13.52 -0.98
N PRO A 209 -24.55 13.20 -2.09
CA PRO A 209 -24.19 12.05 -2.90
C PRO A 209 -22.77 12.12 -3.46
N GLY A 210 -22.33 13.32 -3.88
CA GLY A 210 -20.95 13.53 -4.36
C GLY A 210 -19.92 13.41 -3.24
N ILE A 211 -20.21 13.91 -2.04
CA ILE A 211 -19.34 13.77 -0.87
C ILE A 211 -19.16 12.29 -0.50
N VAL A 212 -20.25 11.53 -0.46
CA VAL A 212 -20.20 10.10 -0.15
C VAL A 212 -19.44 9.33 -1.20
N SER A 213 -19.71 9.57 -2.50
CA SER A 213 -18.98 8.93 -3.60
C SER A 213 -17.48 9.27 -3.54
N GLY A 214 -17.12 10.53 -3.30
CA GLY A 214 -15.74 10.97 -3.15
C GLY A 214 -15.03 10.31 -1.96
N ALA A 215 -15.69 10.23 -0.81
CA ALA A 215 -15.16 9.57 0.38
C ALA A 215 -14.88 8.08 0.12
N LEU A 216 -15.76 7.42 -0.59
CA LEU A 216 -15.63 5.99 -0.87
C LEU A 216 -14.52 5.71 -1.90
N THR A 217 -14.40 6.55 -2.93
CA THR A 217 -13.28 6.48 -3.87
C THR A 217 -11.96 6.72 -3.14
N ALA A 218 -11.87 7.75 -2.30
CA ALA A 218 -10.69 8.03 -1.50
C ALA A 218 -10.31 6.87 -0.57
N PHE A 219 -11.29 6.24 0.08
CA PHE A 219 -11.06 5.09 0.95
C PHE A 219 -10.54 3.88 0.17
N THR A 220 -11.15 3.56 -0.98
CA THR A 220 -10.71 2.44 -1.83
C THR A 220 -9.30 2.66 -2.34
N MET A 221 -8.98 3.86 -2.85
CA MET A 221 -7.65 4.21 -3.33
C MET A 221 -6.60 4.16 -2.23
N SER A 222 -6.97 4.53 -1.00
CA SER A 222 -6.06 4.51 0.15
C SER A 222 -5.75 3.09 0.67
N ILE A 223 -6.71 2.16 0.58
CA ILE A 223 -6.49 0.76 1.00
C ILE A 223 -5.55 0.02 0.05
N ASP A 224 -5.68 0.27 -1.24
CA ASP A 224 -4.99 -0.48 -2.31
C ASP A 224 -3.64 0.13 -2.67
N ASP A 225 -3.28 1.29 -2.08
CA ASP A 225 -2.03 1.95 -2.40
C ASP A 225 -0.82 1.20 -1.83
N PHE A 226 0.08 0.83 -2.73
CA PHE A 226 1.39 0.26 -2.41
C PHE A 226 2.51 1.28 -2.59
N ILE A 227 2.53 1.98 -3.74
CA ILE A 227 3.71 2.73 -4.19
C ILE A 227 3.94 3.96 -3.32
N ILE A 228 2.92 4.77 -3.10
CA ILE A 228 3.03 5.97 -2.27
C ILE A 228 3.35 5.57 -0.82
N SER A 229 2.68 4.52 -0.33
CA SER A 229 2.94 3.95 0.99
C SER A 229 4.39 3.53 1.13
N TYR A 230 4.96 2.81 0.15
CA TYR A 230 6.34 2.32 0.19
C TYR A 230 7.37 3.43 0.39
N PHE A 231 7.19 4.57 -0.29
CA PHE A 231 8.13 5.69 -0.20
C PHE A 231 7.89 6.63 0.99
N THR A 232 6.73 6.57 1.64
CA THR A 232 6.35 7.54 2.67
C THR A 232 6.09 6.96 4.06
N ALA A 233 6.04 5.63 4.18
CA ALA A 233 5.75 4.94 5.44
C ALA A 233 6.93 4.94 6.43
N GLY A 234 8.16 5.15 5.95
CA GLY A 234 9.36 5.03 6.77
C GLY A 234 9.52 3.63 7.36
N THR A 235 10.16 3.54 8.52
CA THR A 235 10.44 2.27 9.21
C THR A 235 9.38 1.86 10.23
N SER A 236 8.52 2.80 10.65
CA SER A 236 7.56 2.59 11.74
C SER A 236 6.16 2.17 11.30
N ALA A 237 5.86 2.23 10.00
CA ALA A 237 4.55 1.89 9.47
C ALA A 237 4.70 0.96 8.26
N SER A 238 3.94 -0.13 8.24
CA SER A 238 3.84 -1.02 7.09
C SER A 238 2.38 -1.21 6.74
N THR A 239 2.02 -0.94 5.48
CA THR A 239 0.65 -1.19 5.00
C THR A 239 0.49 -2.64 4.56
N LEU A 240 -0.76 -3.10 4.51
CA LEU A 240 -1.09 -4.45 4.06
C LEU A 240 -0.58 -4.71 2.62
N ALA A 241 -0.72 -3.72 1.73
CA ALA A 241 -0.23 -3.81 0.36
C ALA A 241 1.30 -4.01 0.32
N MET A 242 2.06 -3.30 1.17
CA MET A 242 3.51 -3.49 1.31
C MET A 242 3.85 -4.89 1.81
N THR A 243 3.16 -5.37 2.85
CA THR A 243 3.37 -6.70 3.42
C THR A 243 3.06 -7.81 2.42
N ILE A 244 1.90 -7.76 1.75
CA ILE A 244 1.53 -8.74 0.71
C ILE A 244 2.56 -8.73 -0.41
N TYR A 245 2.96 -7.57 -0.89
CA TYR A 245 3.93 -7.46 -1.98
C TYR A 245 5.29 -8.07 -1.60
N GLY A 246 5.80 -7.77 -0.41
CA GLY A 246 7.03 -8.37 0.10
C GLY A 246 6.96 -9.90 0.19
N MET A 247 5.82 -10.44 0.64
CA MET A 247 5.61 -11.88 0.72
C MET A 247 5.49 -12.56 -0.65
N THR A 248 4.88 -11.91 -1.65
CA THR A 248 4.66 -12.51 -2.98
C THR A 248 5.93 -12.66 -3.81
N LYS A 249 6.98 -11.91 -3.52
CA LYS A 249 8.23 -11.92 -4.30
C LYS A 249 8.98 -13.25 -4.23
N LYS A 250 8.89 -13.98 -3.13
CA LYS A 250 9.64 -15.24 -2.95
C LYS A 250 8.78 -16.49 -3.09
N ARG A 251 7.60 -16.49 -2.51
CA ARG A 251 6.66 -17.61 -2.57
C ARG A 251 5.25 -17.12 -2.32
N VAL A 252 4.32 -17.45 -3.20
CA VAL A 252 2.91 -17.20 -2.95
C VAL A 252 2.42 -18.23 -1.93
N SER A 253 2.45 -17.88 -0.64
CA SER A 253 1.89 -18.73 0.40
C SER A 253 0.36 -18.70 0.34
N PRO A 254 -0.33 -19.78 0.72
CA PRO A 254 -1.79 -19.79 0.76
C PRO A 254 -2.39 -18.77 1.74
N GLU A 255 -1.63 -18.29 2.72
CA GLU A 255 -2.02 -17.16 3.59
C GLU A 255 -2.26 -15.88 2.78
N ILE A 256 -1.44 -15.62 1.76
CA ILE A 256 -1.61 -14.47 0.86
C ILE A 256 -2.94 -14.59 0.12
N ASN A 257 -3.31 -15.80 -0.32
CA ASN A 257 -4.60 -16.04 -0.95
C ASN A 257 -5.76 -15.76 0.03
N ALA A 258 -5.62 -16.15 1.31
CA ALA A 258 -6.63 -15.91 2.33
C ALA A 258 -6.80 -14.41 2.64
N ILE A 259 -5.71 -13.66 2.83
CA ILE A 259 -5.79 -12.21 3.11
C ILE A 259 -6.30 -11.43 1.90
N SER A 260 -5.85 -11.75 0.70
CA SER A 260 -6.31 -11.13 -0.55
C SER A 260 -7.81 -11.40 -0.79
N THR A 261 -8.29 -12.60 -0.45
CA THR A 261 -9.71 -12.95 -0.49
C THR A 261 -10.52 -12.11 0.48
N LEU A 262 -10.08 -11.96 1.73
CA LEU A 262 -10.75 -11.12 2.73
C LEU A 262 -10.80 -9.66 2.30
N LEU A 263 -9.70 -9.13 1.79
CA LEU A 263 -9.62 -7.76 1.28
C LEU A 263 -10.59 -7.57 0.10
N PHE A 264 -10.57 -8.47 -0.88
CA PHE A 264 -11.45 -8.42 -2.04
C PHE A 264 -12.93 -8.48 -1.66
N VAL A 265 -13.31 -9.41 -0.78
CA VAL A 265 -14.68 -9.52 -0.27
C VAL A 265 -15.09 -8.26 0.47
N THR A 266 -14.21 -7.69 1.29
CA THR A 266 -14.47 -6.45 2.02
C THR A 266 -14.71 -5.29 1.07
N VAL A 267 -13.87 -5.12 0.05
CA VAL A 267 -14.01 -4.06 -0.96
C VAL A 267 -15.29 -4.24 -1.76
N ILE A 268 -15.61 -5.46 -2.22
CA ILE A 268 -16.87 -5.72 -2.95
C ILE A 268 -18.09 -5.44 -2.08
N LEU A 269 -18.09 -5.86 -0.82
CA LEU A 269 -19.20 -5.57 0.10
C LEU A 269 -19.39 -4.07 0.29
N LEU A 270 -18.30 -3.32 0.47
CA LEU A 270 -18.34 -1.87 0.55
C LEU A 270 -18.92 -1.26 -0.73
N LEU A 271 -18.40 -1.64 -1.91
CA LEU A 271 -18.90 -1.16 -3.20
C LEU A 271 -20.36 -1.54 -3.44
N ALA A 272 -20.78 -2.75 -3.07
CA ALA A 272 -22.18 -3.18 -3.18
C ALA A 272 -23.10 -2.34 -2.30
N ILE A 273 -22.73 -2.08 -1.04
CA ILE A 273 -23.48 -1.23 -0.11
C ILE A 273 -23.65 0.19 -0.69
N ILE A 274 -22.58 0.72 -1.30
CA ILE A 274 -22.56 2.02 -1.95
C ILE A 274 -23.53 2.06 -3.13
N ASN A 275 -23.39 1.11 -4.06
CA ASN A 275 -24.13 1.06 -5.32
C ASN A 275 -25.65 0.86 -5.07
N ILE A 276 -26.00 -0.01 -4.12
CA ILE A 276 -27.40 -0.19 -3.69
C ILE A 276 -27.98 1.13 -3.15
N ARG A 277 -27.18 1.89 -2.41
CA ARG A 277 -27.60 3.17 -1.84
C ARG A 277 -27.77 4.26 -2.91
N GLU A 278 -26.88 4.36 -3.89
CA GLU A 278 -27.01 5.34 -4.99
C GLU A 278 -28.22 5.03 -5.86
N ASN A 279 -28.47 3.76 -6.19
CA ASN A 279 -29.62 3.36 -6.97
C ASN A 279 -30.95 3.67 -6.26
N HIS A 280 -31.03 3.45 -4.95
CA HIS A 280 -32.22 3.84 -4.18
C HIS A 280 -32.48 5.35 -4.20
N VAL A 281 -31.45 6.18 -4.13
CA VAL A 281 -31.58 7.64 -4.17
C VAL A 281 -31.99 8.12 -5.57
N GLN A 282 -31.46 7.54 -6.64
CA GLN A 282 -31.80 7.92 -8.02
C GLN A 282 -33.22 7.47 -8.42
N HIS A 283 -33.66 6.29 -8.01
CA HIS A 283 -35.04 5.83 -8.27
C HIS A 283 -36.07 6.73 -7.58
N HIS A 284 -35.82 7.16 -6.35
CA HIS A 284 -36.71 8.09 -5.68
C HIS A 284 -36.75 9.47 -6.34
N ALA A 285 -35.62 9.98 -6.82
CA ALA A 285 -35.58 11.28 -7.52
C ALA A 285 -36.33 11.24 -8.87
N GLN A 286 -36.24 10.14 -9.62
CA GLN A 286 -36.97 9.98 -10.90
C GLN A 286 -38.46 9.80 -10.74
N HIS A 287 -38.95 9.15 -9.67
CA HIS A 287 -40.36 9.06 -9.37
C HIS A 287 -40.98 10.43 -9.03
N HIS A 288 -40.28 11.25 -8.26
CA HIS A 288 -40.78 12.61 -7.92
C HIS A 288 -40.82 13.55 -9.13
N HIS A 289 -39.92 13.43 -10.12
CA HIS A 289 -40.00 14.19 -11.37
C HIS A 289 -41.17 13.76 -12.26
N ARG A 290 -41.62 12.53 -12.17
CA ARG A 290 -42.83 12.05 -12.92
C ARG A 290 -44.15 12.40 -12.24
N GLU A 291 -44.15 12.46 -10.90
CA GLU A 291 -45.39 12.84 -10.15
C GLU A 291 -45.58 14.35 -9.99
N GLY A 292 -44.50 15.15 -10.06
CA GLY A 292 -44.59 16.64 -10.04
C GLY A 292 -45.19 17.27 -11.29
N ALA A 293 -45.51 16.49 -12.35
CA ALA A 293 -46.25 16.95 -13.51
C ALA A 293 -47.78 16.79 -13.34
N ALA A 294 -48.27 16.24 -12.24
CA ALA A 294 -49.67 16.10 -11.90
C ALA A 294 -49.93 16.80 -10.54
N ALA A 295 -50.32 18.08 -10.67
CA ALA A 295 -51.10 18.92 -9.76
C ALA A 295 -51.19 18.61 -8.25
N ASN A 296 -50.83 19.62 -7.43
CA ASN A 296 -51.43 20.00 -6.15
C ASN A 296 -51.65 18.90 -5.06
N ALA A 297 -50.64 18.14 -4.68
CA ALA A 297 -50.66 17.35 -3.47
C ALA A 297 -49.59 17.84 -2.48
N PRO A 298 -49.89 17.93 -1.14
CA PRO A 298 -48.92 18.34 -0.15
C PRO A 298 -47.79 17.35 -0.09
N ALA A 299 -46.53 17.86 -0.08
CA ALA A 299 -45.29 17.08 -0.11
C ALA A 299 -45.34 15.99 0.98
N PRO A 300 -45.13 14.71 0.62
CA PRO A 300 -45.07 13.64 1.61
C PRO A 300 -43.89 13.87 2.55
N ARG A 301 -44.12 13.89 3.84
CA ARG A 301 -43.09 13.95 4.89
C ARG A 301 -42.04 12.87 4.60
N ARG A 302 -40.82 13.30 4.35
CA ARG A 302 -39.62 12.47 4.17
C ARG A 302 -39.53 11.51 5.35
N ARG A 303 -39.92 10.27 5.17
CA ARG A 303 -39.71 9.20 6.13
C ARG A 303 -38.24 8.84 6.03
N ASP A 304 -37.42 9.49 6.85
CA ASP A 304 -36.00 9.22 6.99
C ASP A 304 -35.88 7.78 7.52
N ASN A 305 -35.55 6.83 6.63
CA ASN A 305 -35.40 5.43 7.01
C ASN A 305 -34.17 5.32 7.90
N GLY A 306 -34.33 5.49 9.21
CA GLY A 306 -33.30 5.45 10.24
C GLY A 306 -32.50 4.13 10.29
N VAL A 307 -32.95 3.12 9.54
CA VAL A 307 -32.22 1.84 9.38
C VAL A 307 -30.85 2.05 8.74
N TRP A 308 -30.73 2.88 7.69
CA TRP A 308 -29.49 3.11 7.00
C TRP A 308 -28.50 3.98 7.79
N LYS A 309 -28.99 4.92 8.60
CA LYS A 309 -28.16 5.62 9.58
C LYS A 309 -27.58 4.65 10.61
N LYS A 310 -28.36 3.65 11.02
CA LYS A 310 -27.93 2.61 11.94
C LYS A 310 -26.91 1.64 11.30
N VAL A 311 -27.09 1.28 10.02
CA VAL A 311 -26.16 0.40 9.30
C VAL A 311 -24.81 1.10 9.05
N THR A 312 -24.81 2.36 8.57
CA THR A 312 -23.55 3.10 8.39
C THR A 312 -22.88 3.43 9.72
N ALA A 313 -23.65 3.77 10.76
CA ALA A 313 -23.09 3.94 12.10
C ALA A 313 -22.58 2.60 12.66
N GLY A 314 -23.24 1.48 12.37
CA GLY A 314 -22.81 0.14 12.78
C GLY A 314 -21.50 -0.28 12.11
N VAL A 315 -21.34 -0.07 10.80
CA VAL A 315 -20.09 -0.37 10.07
C VAL A 315 -18.96 0.54 10.58
N LEU A 316 -19.23 1.84 10.76
CA LEU A 316 -18.23 2.76 11.34
C LEU A 316 -17.88 2.39 12.79
N ALA A 317 -18.85 1.97 13.58
CA ALA A 317 -18.64 1.51 14.94
C ALA A 317 -17.88 0.19 14.98
N CYS A 318 -18.14 -0.77 14.08
CA CYS A 318 -17.38 -2.02 13.97
C CYS A 318 -15.92 -1.76 13.56
N VAL A 319 -15.67 -0.84 12.63
CA VAL A 319 -14.31 -0.44 12.25
C VAL A 319 -13.62 0.29 13.43
N LEU A 320 -14.32 1.21 14.11
CA LEU A 320 -13.82 1.89 15.30
C LEU A 320 -13.56 0.92 16.47
N VAL A 321 -14.43 -0.04 16.69
CA VAL A 321 -14.27 -1.07 17.73
C VAL A 321 -13.11 -2.00 17.38
N ALA A 322 -12.96 -2.41 16.11
CA ALA A 322 -11.78 -3.16 15.66
C ALA A 322 -10.50 -2.37 15.90
N VAL A 323 -10.48 -1.08 15.55
CA VAL A 323 -9.36 -0.16 15.82
C VAL A 323 -9.08 -0.06 17.33
N LEU A 324 -10.10 0.08 18.17
CA LEU A 324 -9.95 0.22 19.63
C LEU A 324 -9.52 -1.09 20.31
N ILE A 325 -9.97 -2.25 19.84
CA ILE A 325 -9.56 -3.56 20.36
C ILE A 325 -8.06 -3.77 20.10
N PHE A 326 -7.58 -3.38 18.91
CA PHE A 326 -6.17 -3.51 18.57
C PHE A 326 -5.28 -2.45 19.24
N THR A 327 -5.78 -1.25 19.56
CA THR A 327 -5.00 -0.23 20.29
C THR A 327 -4.76 -0.58 21.76
N GLY A 328 -5.63 -1.42 22.35
CA GLY A 328 -5.55 -1.81 23.76
C GLY A 328 -4.47 -2.84 24.09
N SER A 329 -3.91 -3.51 23.08
CA SER A 329 -2.98 -4.66 23.27
C SER A 329 -1.50 -4.32 23.08
N ALA A 330 -1.16 -3.13 22.59
CA ALA A 330 0.24 -2.74 22.43
C ALA A 330 0.79 -2.19 23.74
N ALA A 331 1.42 -3.02 24.56
CA ALA A 331 2.30 -2.56 25.61
C ALA A 331 3.35 -1.65 24.97
N ARG A 332 3.35 -0.36 25.31
CA ARG A 332 4.34 0.61 24.86
C ARG A 332 5.69 0.21 25.42
N SER A 333 6.54 -0.38 24.60
CA SER A 333 7.98 -0.40 24.85
C SER A 333 8.56 0.92 24.33
N ASP A 334 9.30 1.65 25.15
CA ASP A 334 10.01 2.86 24.72
C ASP A 334 11.26 2.52 23.87
N ARG A 335 11.62 1.23 23.80
CA ARG A 335 12.77 0.72 23.03
C ARG A 335 12.27 -0.02 21.79
N VAL A 336 12.67 0.44 20.63
CA VAL A 336 12.27 -0.11 19.32
C VAL A 336 13.50 -0.34 18.46
N VAL A 337 13.54 -1.45 17.73
CA VAL A 337 14.55 -1.76 16.70
C VAL A 337 13.85 -1.91 15.36
N ASN A 338 14.33 -1.18 14.36
CA ASN A 338 13.82 -1.22 12.99
C ASN A 338 14.67 -2.17 12.16
N VAL A 339 14.08 -3.27 11.71
CA VAL A 339 14.78 -4.33 10.96
C VAL A 339 14.21 -4.42 9.55
N CYS A 340 15.10 -4.41 8.55
CA CYS A 340 14.72 -4.71 7.18
C CYS A 340 15.42 -5.97 6.68
N SER A 341 14.63 -6.91 6.18
CA SER A 341 15.12 -8.16 5.64
C SER A 341 14.28 -8.59 4.43
N TRP A 342 14.37 -9.85 4.05
CA TRP A 342 13.57 -10.43 2.98
C TRP A 342 12.35 -11.16 3.56
N GLY A 343 11.31 -11.31 2.75
CA GLY A 343 10.18 -12.15 3.14
C GLY A 343 10.62 -13.60 3.42
N GLU A 344 10.08 -14.22 4.46
CA GLU A 344 10.36 -15.61 4.88
C GLU A 344 11.84 -15.91 5.24
N TYR A 345 12.64 -14.89 5.60
CA TYR A 345 14.03 -15.09 6.03
C TYR A 345 14.19 -15.30 7.54
N ILE A 346 13.17 -14.99 8.30
CA ILE A 346 13.12 -15.22 9.76
C ILE A 346 11.77 -15.84 10.12
N ASP A 347 11.77 -16.75 11.07
CA ASP A 347 10.54 -17.23 11.68
C ASP A 347 9.99 -16.12 12.59
N GLU A 348 8.74 -15.71 12.38
CA GLU A 348 8.08 -14.65 13.14
C GLU A 348 7.97 -15.00 14.64
N ALA A 349 7.97 -16.28 14.99
CA ALA A 349 8.01 -16.72 16.38
C ALA A 349 9.29 -16.24 17.10
N LEU A 350 10.42 -16.17 16.38
CA LEU A 350 11.68 -15.66 16.93
C LEU A 350 11.63 -14.16 17.23
N ILE A 351 10.91 -13.38 16.41
CA ILE A 351 10.68 -11.97 16.68
C ILE A 351 9.90 -11.81 17.97
N THR A 352 8.84 -12.59 18.13
CA THR A 352 8.01 -12.56 19.34
C THR A 352 8.81 -12.97 20.57
N GLU A 353 9.61 -14.05 20.47
CA GLU A 353 10.48 -14.49 21.57
C GLU A 353 11.52 -13.43 21.95
N PHE A 354 12.13 -12.77 20.95
CA PHE A 354 13.07 -11.68 21.19
C PHE A 354 12.41 -10.52 21.95
N GLU A 355 11.22 -10.10 21.52
CA GLU A 355 10.46 -9.03 22.19
C GLU A 355 10.10 -9.39 23.64
N GLU A 356 9.66 -10.64 23.88
CA GLU A 356 9.32 -11.13 25.23
C GLU A 356 10.55 -11.20 26.16
N ARG A 357 11.69 -11.62 25.63
CA ARG A 357 12.95 -11.75 26.41
C ARG A 357 13.62 -10.44 26.70
N THR A 358 13.56 -9.48 25.77
CA THR A 358 14.33 -8.23 25.86
C THR A 358 13.49 -7.01 26.25
N GLY A 359 12.17 -7.09 26.07
CA GLY A 359 11.29 -5.93 26.17
C GLY A 359 11.50 -4.90 25.07
N ILE A 360 12.27 -5.23 24.02
CA ILE A 360 12.52 -4.37 22.86
C ILE A 360 11.55 -4.76 21.76
N ARG A 361 10.80 -3.81 21.25
CA ARG A 361 9.87 -4.04 20.14
C ARG A 361 10.62 -4.03 18.80
N VAL A 362 10.28 -4.94 17.91
CA VAL A 362 10.86 -5.04 16.57
C VAL A 362 9.86 -4.55 15.52
N ASN A 363 10.21 -3.50 14.80
CA ASN A 363 9.52 -3.11 13.58
C ASN A 363 10.19 -3.86 12.41
N TYR A 364 9.60 -4.98 12.02
CA TYR A 364 10.14 -5.80 10.94
C TYR A 364 9.50 -5.41 9.61
N GLN A 365 10.34 -5.08 8.62
CA GLN A 365 9.91 -4.77 7.27
C GLN A 365 10.63 -5.67 6.26
N THR A 366 9.98 -5.90 5.13
CA THR A 366 10.54 -6.69 4.05
C THR A 366 10.85 -5.80 2.85
N ALA A 367 12.09 -5.89 2.35
CA ALA A 367 12.48 -5.22 1.12
C ALA A 367 12.12 -6.05 -0.11
N GLU A 368 11.91 -5.36 -1.22
CA GLU A 368 11.59 -5.96 -2.51
C GLU A 368 12.82 -6.49 -3.24
N SER A 369 13.90 -5.70 -3.21
CA SER A 369 15.20 -6.01 -3.80
C SER A 369 16.28 -5.21 -3.07
N ASN A 370 17.55 -5.59 -3.29
CA ASN A 370 18.69 -4.83 -2.76
C ASN A 370 18.70 -3.39 -3.28
N GLU A 371 18.34 -3.18 -4.54
CA GLU A 371 18.30 -1.87 -5.20
C GLU A 371 17.18 -0.99 -4.62
N ALA A 372 16.02 -1.58 -4.29
CA ALA A 372 14.92 -0.87 -3.65
C ALA A 372 15.29 -0.48 -2.21
N LEU A 373 15.89 -1.39 -1.44
CA LEU A 373 16.42 -1.13 -0.10
C LEU A 373 17.46 0.00 -0.13
N TYR A 374 18.46 -0.13 -1.02
CA TYR A 374 19.49 0.90 -1.20
C TYR A 374 18.90 2.27 -1.54
N SER A 375 17.95 2.31 -2.48
CA SER A 375 17.31 3.57 -2.89
C SER A 375 16.58 4.22 -1.74
N LEU A 376 15.87 3.44 -0.93
CA LEU A 376 15.12 3.93 0.23
C LEU A 376 16.06 4.52 1.30
N ILE A 377 17.16 3.84 1.62
CA ILE A 377 18.16 4.31 2.58
C ILE A 377 18.85 5.56 2.04
N LYS A 378 19.29 5.54 0.78
CA LYS A 378 20.02 6.66 0.16
C LYS A 378 19.19 7.94 0.04
N MET A 379 17.88 7.82 -0.17
CA MET A 379 16.96 8.96 -0.16
C MET A 379 16.68 9.50 1.25
N GLY A 380 17.13 8.81 2.31
CA GLY A 380 16.77 9.15 3.69
C GLY A 380 15.30 8.85 4.03
N GLY A 381 14.66 7.98 3.23
CA GLY A 381 13.25 7.60 3.41
C GLY A 381 13.01 6.57 4.52
N ALA A 382 14.08 5.96 5.03
CA ALA A 382 14.01 4.97 6.10
C ALA A 382 15.21 5.05 7.02
N ASP A 383 14.99 4.81 8.30
CA ASP A 383 16.00 4.83 9.37
C ASP A 383 16.01 3.43 10.02
N PHE A 384 16.67 2.49 9.33
CA PHE A 384 16.81 1.11 9.79
C PHE A 384 18.00 0.99 10.74
N ASP A 385 17.81 0.26 11.85
CA ASP A 385 18.87 -0.10 12.78
C ASP A 385 19.63 -1.34 12.31
N VAL A 386 18.91 -2.28 11.66
CA VAL A 386 19.48 -3.53 11.13
C VAL A 386 18.92 -3.80 9.74
N ILE A 387 19.81 -4.11 8.80
CA ILE A 387 19.45 -4.52 7.44
C ILE A 387 20.14 -5.84 7.08
N VAL A 388 19.49 -6.64 6.24
CA VAL A 388 20.01 -7.95 5.78
C VAL A 388 20.14 -7.96 4.25
N PRO A 389 21.05 -7.21 3.66
CA PRO A 389 21.28 -7.20 2.21
C PRO A 389 22.21 -8.34 1.76
N SER A 390 22.32 -8.51 0.44
CA SER A 390 23.31 -9.40 -0.16
C SER A 390 24.72 -8.79 -0.13
N ASP A 391 25.72 -9.63 -0.24
CA ASP A 391 27.16 -9.31 -0.19
C ASP A 391 27.56 -8.13 -1.10
N TYR A 392 27.17 -8.13 -2.36
CA TYR A 392 27.48 -7.05 -3.30
C TYR A 392 26.89 -5.69 -2.88
N MET A 393 25.73 -5.72 -2.24
CA MET A 393 25.11 -4.50 -1.75
C MET A 393 25.80 -4.02 -0.47
N ILE A 394 26.26 -4.94 0.38
CA ILE A 394 27.08 -4.60 1.56
C ILE A 394 28.34 -3.86 1.11
N GLY A 395 29.09 -4.40 0.13
CA GLY A 395 30.28 -3.74 -0.40
C GLY A 395 29.99 -2.30 -0.84
N ARG A 396 28.91 -2.09 -1.57
CA ARG A 396 28.49 -0.75 -2.01
C ARG A 396 28.12 0.17 -0.85
N LEU A 397 27.40 -0.34 0.15
CA LEU A 397 27.01 0.47 1.32
C LEU A 397 28.24 0.87 2.17
N ILE A 398 29.28 0.01 2.24
CA ILE A 398 30.54 0.32 2.88
C ILE A 398 31.29 1.41 2.10
N GLU A 399 31.42 1.27 0.77
CA GLU A 399 32.08 2.26 -0.08
C GLU A 399 31.44 3.65 0.00
N GLU A 400 30.14 3.72 0.27
CA GLU A 400 29.38 4.97 0.38
C GLU A 400 29.24 5.46 1.84
N ASP A 401 29.97 4.88 2.83
CA ASP A 401 29.90 5.24 4.26
C ASP A 401 28.49 5.19 4.85
N MET A 402 27.68 4.21 4.45
CA MET A 402 26.28 4.09 4.84
C MET A 402 26.04 3.08 5.98
N LEU A 403 27.08 2.39 6.44
CA LEU A 403 27.00 1.40 7.53
C LEU A 403 27.80 1.87 8.75
N ALA A 404 27.27 1.55 9.94
CA ALA A 404 27.98 1.78 11.19
C ALA A 404 28.88 0.58 11.53
N GLU A 405 30.05 0.85 12.13
CA GLU A 405 30.92 -0.23 12.63
C GLU A 405 30.25 -0.97 13.78
N LEU A 406 30.42 -2.30 13.81
CA LEU A 406 29.87 -3.18 14.83
C LEU A 406 30.81 -3.31 16.02
N ASP A 407 30.24 -3.29 17.23
CA ASP A 407 30.93 -3.67 18.45
C ASP A 407 30.78 -5.18 18.71
N TYR A 408 31.75 -5.96 18.28
CA TYR A 408 31.73 -7.41 18.44
C TYR A 408 31.82 -7.88 19.88
N SER A 409 32.26 -7.01 20.82
CA SER A 409 32.23 -7.34 22.25
C SER A 409 30.79 -7.50 22.77
N ALA A 410 29.83 -6.86 22.09
CA ALA A 410 28.39 -6.98 22.37
C ALA A 410 27.72 -8.15 21.64
N ILE A 411 28.46 -8.91 20.79
CA ILE A 411 27.94 -10.01 19.96
C ILE A 411 28.64 -11.33 20.33
N PRO A 412 28.41 -11.89 21.50
CA PRO A 412 29.18 -13.06 21.99
C PRO A 412 28.98 -14.32 21.15
N ASN A 413 27.89 -14.42 20.39
CA ASN A 413 27.63 -15.56 19.51
C ASN A 413 28.37 -15.49 18.16
N TYR A 414 29.10 -14.39 17.88
CA TYR A 414 29.87 -14.27 16.64
C TYR A 414 30.94 -15.37 16.50
N ASP A 415 31.52 -15.81 17.59
CA ASP A 415 32.53 -16.88 17.61
C ASP A 415 31.97 -18.26 17.21
N LEU A 416 30.63 -18.42 17.25
CA LEU A 416 29.97 -19.66 16.83
C LEU A 416 29.83 -19.78 15.30
N ILE A 417 30.08 -18.70 14.56
CA ILE A 417 30.02 -18.70 13.10
C ILE A 417 31.30 -19.33 12.58
N ASP A 418 31.17 -20.24 11.60
CA ASP A 418 32.32 -20.89 10.94
C ASP A 418 33.19 -19.84 10.24
N ASP A 419 34.51 -19.99 10.38
CA ASP A 419 35.51 -19.05 9.87
C ASP A 419 35.49 -18.90 8.35
N GLN A 420 35.00 -19.92 7.61
CA GLN A 420 34.84 -19.84 6.16
C GLN A 420 33.88 -18.74 5.67
N TYR A 421 32.98 -18.28 6.54
CA TYR A 421 32.01 -17.23 6.25
C TYR A 421 32.42 -15.86 6.78
N LYS A 422 33.58 -15.77 7.41
CA LYS A 422 34.16 -14.53 7.95
C LYS A 422 35.21 -13.96 6.97
N SER A 423 35.50 -12.68 7.11
CA SER A 423 36.54 -11.98 6.34
C SER A 423 36.39 -12.13 4.82
N LEU A 424 35.20 -12.05 4.34
CA LEU A 424 34.88 -12.13 2.92
C LEU A 424 35.28 -10.82 2.20
N SER A 425 35.43 -10.88 0.87
CA SER A 425 35.99 -9.79 0.05
C SER A 425 35.22 -8.46 0.18
N PHE A 426 33.97 -8.47 0.52
CA PHE A 426 33.15 -7.27 0.70
C PHE A 426 33.31 -6.60 2.08
N ASP A 427 33.77 -7.32 3.10
CA ASP A 427 34.09 -6.81 4.45
C ASP A 427 35.29 -7.61 5.05
N PRO A 428 36.52 -7.44 4.52
CA PRO A 428 37.65 -8.27 4.88
C PRO A 428 38.07 -8.21 6.34
N GLU A 429 37.80 -7.09 7.00
CA GLU A 429 38.13 -6.86 8.40
C GLU A 429 36.94 -7.18 9.35
N ASN A 430 35.81 -7.64 8.80
CA ASN A 430 34.55 -7.87 9.53
C ASN A 430 34.15 -6.67 10.43
N LYS A 431 34.21 -5.47 9.90
CA LYS A 431 33.87 -4.27 10.69
C LYS A 431 32.37 -3.98 10.73
N TYR A 432 31.65 -4.36 9.68
CA TYR A 432 30.29 -3.89 9.43
C TYR A 432 29.24 -4.99 9.42
N THR A 433 29.66 -6.28 9.31
CA THR A 433 28.72 -7.36 9.00
C THR A 433 28.84 -8.58 9.88
N VAL A 434 27.70 -9.19 10.17
CA VAL A 434 27.60 -10.53 10.74
C VAL A 434 26.95 -11.45 9.71
N PRO A 435 27.60 -12.55 9.29
CA PRO A 435 27.01 -13.51 8.37
C PRO A 435 25.70 -14.09 8.92
N TYR A 436 24.62 -14.02 8.13
CA TYR A 436 23.31 -14.50 8.53
C TYR A 436 22.96 -15.82 7.85
N THR A 437 23.08 -15.86 6.52
CA THR A 437 22.76 -17.05 5.73
C THR A 437 23.57 -17.02 4.42
N TRP A 438 23.77 -18.19 3.84
CA TRP A 438 24.37 -18.35 2.55
C TRP A 438 23.57 -19.35 1.71
N GLY A 439 23.76 -19.34 0.41
CA GLY A 439 23.09 -20.26 -0.49
C GLY A 439 23.89 -20.48 -1.77
N THR A 440 23.51 -21.49 -2.51
CA THR A 440 24.07 -21.80 -3.83
C THR A 440 23.02 -21.56 -4.91
N VAL A 441 23.47 -21.05 -6.05
CA VAL A 441 22.64 -20.99 -7.25
C VAL A 441 22.97 -22.21 -8.10
N GLY A 442 21.94 -22.88 -8.61
CA GLY A 442 22.11 -24.09 -9.42
C GLY A 442 20.96 -24.28 -10.39
N ILE A 443 21.14 -25.24 -11.29
CA ILE A 443 20.12 -25.62 -12.28
C ILE A 443 19.21 -26.67 -11.64
N ILE A 444 17.90 -26.41 -11.62
CA ILE A 444 16.87 -27.38 -11.28
C ILE A 444 16.22 -27.80 -12.59
N TYR A 445 16.16 -29.09 -12.88
CA TYR A 445 15.52 -29.60 -14.09
C TYR A 445 14.59 -30.78 -13.80
N ASN A 446 13.59 -30.92 -14.65
CA ASN A 446 12.62 -32.00 -14.55
C ASN A 446 13.16 -33.29 -15.18
N THR A 447 13.48 -34.29 -14.36
CA THR A 447 14.04 -35.56 -14.79
C THR A 447 13.06 -36.43 -15.61
N THR A 448 11.79 -36.05 -15.72
CA THR A 448 10.84 -36.71 -16.62
C THR A 448 10.80 -36.09 -18.01
N MET A 449 11.46 -34.93 -18.21
CA MET A 449 11.53 -34.21 -19.49
C MET A 449 12.96 -34.11 -20.02
N VAL A 450 13.95 -34.31 -19.18
CA VAL A 450 15.37 -34.25 -19.52
C VAL A 450 15.99 -35.59 -19.12
N ASP A 451 16.34 -36.40 -20.13
CA ASP A 451 16.83 -37.77 -19.95
C ASP A 451 18.31 -37.83 -19.52
N GLU A 452 19.08 -36.78 -19.77
CA GLU A 452 20.50 -36.72 -19.47
C GLU A 452 20.79 -35.81 -18.26
N PRO A 453 21.81 -36.15 -17.43
CA PRO A 453 22.16 -35.32 -16.30
C PRO A 453 22.76 -33.98 -16.77
N ILE A 454 22.20 -32.88 -16.26
CA ILE A 454 22.72 -31.54 -16.48
C ILE A 454 23.92 -31.30 -15.56
N THR A 455 25.09 -31.08 -16.14
CA THR A 455 26.36 -30.93 -15.41
C THR A 455 27.02 -29.56 -15.63
N SER A 456 26.45 -28.70 -16.44
CA SER A 456 27.06 -27.41 -16.81
C SER A 456 25.98 -26.34 -17.02
N TRP A 457 26.34 -25.09 -16.76
CA TRP A 457 25.53 -23.92 -17.12
C TRP A 457 25.26 -23.82 -18.61
N GLY A 458 26.04 -24.46 -19.47
CA GLY A 458 25.82 -24.55 -20.91
C GLY A 458 24.46 -25.08 -21.31
N ALA A 459 23.82 -25.88 -20.46
CA ALA A 459 22.46 -26.37 -20.70
C ALA A 459 21.42 -25.23 -20.81
N MET A 460 21.65 -24.09 -20.16
CA MET A 460 20.73 -22.95 -20.23
C MET A 460 20.80 -22.22 -21.58
N PHE A 461 21.86 -22.41 -22.34
CA PHE A 461 22.12 -21.83 -23.66
C PHE A 461 21.98 -22.83 -24.80
N ASP A 462 21.61 -24.07 -24.52
CA ASP A 462 21.44 -25.13 -25.50
C ASP A 462 20.10 -24.95 -26.25
N GLU A 463 20.17 -24.89 -27.59
CA GLU A 463 19.01 -24.71 -28.47
C GLU A 463 17.93 -25.79 -28.26
N LYS A 464 18.30 -27.01 -27.82
CA LYS A 464 17.34 -28.09 -27.56
C LYS A 464 16.35 -27.76 -26.43
N TYR A 465 16.69 -26.84 -25.54
CA TYR A 465 15.84 -26.38 -24.46
C TYR A 465 15.22 -25.01 -24.74
N ALA A 466 15.31 -24.50 -25.96
CA ALA A 466 14.74 -23.20 -26.33
C ALA A 466 13.24 -23.11 -25.96
N GLY A 467 12.88 -22.05 -25.26
CA GLY A 467 11.51 -21.81 -24.79
C GLY A 467 11.10 -22.63 -23.55
N GLN A 468 12.01 -23.44 -22.98
CA GLN A 468 11.76 -24.24 -21.77
C GLN A 468 12.69 -23.89 -20.61
N VAL A 469 13.55 -22.88 -20.79
CA VAL A 469 14.47 -22.37 -19.76
C VAL A 469 13.79 -21.24 -18.99
N LEU A 470 13.82 -21.33 -17.67
CA LEU A 470 13.42 -20.26 -16.75
C LEU A 470 14.65 -19.72 -16.05
N MET A 471 14.79 -18.37 -16.05
CA MET A 471 15.81 -17.66 -15.31
C MET A 471 15.16 -16.91 -14.15
N ILE A 472 15.82 -16.85 -13.00
CA ILE A 472 15.42 -16.01 -11.87
C ILE A 472 15.37 -14.55 -12.34
N ASN A 473 14.34 -13.82 -11.96
CA ASN A 473 14.19 -12.39 -12.26
C ASN A 473 15.09 -11.54 -11.35
N ASN A 474 16.38 -11.76 -11.47
CA ASN A 474 17.46 -11.03 -10.82
C ASN A 474 18.59 -10.84 -11.84
N SER A 475 18.90 -9.57 -12.14
CA SER A 475 19.90 -9.24 -13.17
C SER A 475 21.29 -9.77 -12.83
N ARG A 476 21.69 -9.75 -11.55
CA ARG A 476 23.00 -10.23 -11.12
C ARG A 476 23.13 -11.74 -11.23
N ASP A 477 22.11 -12.49 -10.79
CA ASP A 477 22.11 -13.95 -10.92
C ASP A 477 22.13 -14.37 -12.39
N ALA A 478 21.42 -13.64 -13.25
CA ALA A 478 21.42 -13.90 -14.69
C ALA A 478 22.79 -13.65 -15.32
N LEU A 479 23.44 -12.52 -14.99
CA LEU A 479 24.81 -12.23 -15.45
C LEU A 479 25.83 -13.21 -14.88
N MET A 480 25.71 -13.58 -13.59
CA MET A 480 26.54 -14.59 -12.95
C MET A 480 26.54 -15.92 -13.73
N VAL A 481 25.35 -16.39 -14.14
CA VAL A 481 25.24 -17.62 -14.93
C VAL A 481 25.98 -17.52 -16.26
N ALA A 482 25.90 -16.37 -16.95
CA ALA A 482 26.65 -16.13 -18.18
C ALA A 482 28.18 -16.09 -17.95
N LEU A 483 28.62 -15.37 -16.91
CA LEU A 483 30.03 -15.31 -16.53
C LEU A 483 30.61 -16.69 -16.17
N CYS A 484 29.87 -17.47 -15.35
CA CYS A 484 30.22 -18.84 -15.03
C CYS A 484 30.33 -19.73 -16.28
N TYR A 485 29.40 -19.58 -17.23
CA TYR A 485 29.45 -20.33 -18.49
C TYR A 485 30.67 -19.98 -19.36
N LEU A 486 31.01 -18.69 -19.38
CA LEU A 486 32.19 -18.19 -20.11
C LEU A 486 33.51 -18.41 -19.36
N GLY A 487 33.49 -18.86 -18.12
CA GLY A 487 34.69 -19.11 -17.30
C GLY A 487 35.28 -17.85 -16.70
N TYR A 488 34.53 -16.77 -16.60
CA TYR A 488 34.96 -15.52 -15.98
C TYR A 488 34.64 -15.48 -14.46
N ASP A 489 35.30 -14.58 -13.76
CA ASP A 489 35.02 -14.31 -12.36
C ASP A 489 33.61 -13.66 -12.24
N ILE A 490 32.80 -14.19 -11.35
CA ILE A 490 31.43 -13.67 -11.11
C ILE A 490 31.41 -12.24 -10.56
N ASN A 491 32.49 -11.78 -9.99
CA ASN A 491 32.72 -10.43 -9.45
C ASN A 491 33.58 -9.55 -10.37
N THR A 492 33.76 -9.94 -11.62
CA THR A 492 34.59 -9.16 -12.57
C THR A 492 34.06 -7.73 -12.71
N THR A 493 34.97 -6.76 -12.77
CA THR A 493 34.74 -5.37 -13.12
C THR A 493 35.27 -4.99 -14.48
N ASP A 494 35.80 -5.98 -15.22
CA ASP A 494 36.35 -5.78 -16.57
C ASP A 494 35.19 -5.58 -17.57
N GLU A 495 35.12 -4.38 -18.14
CA GLU A 495 34.08 -4.02 -19.12
C GLU A 495 34.06 -4.97 -20.32
N ALA A 496 35.19 -5.44 -20.78
CA ALA A 496 35.28 -6.37 -21.92
C ALA A 496 34.71 -7.77 -21.63
N GLN A 497 34.61 -8.15 -20.34
CA GLN A 497 34.00 -9.41 -19.91
C GLN A 497 32.49 -9.22 -19.63
N LEU A 498 32.03 -7.99 -19.43
CA LEU A 498 30.66 -7.64 -19.15
C LEU A 498 29.86 -7.28 -20.44
N GLU A 499 30.54 -6.92 -21.53
CA GLU A 499 29.98 -6.72 -22.87
C GLU A 499 29.82 -8.07 -23.62
#